data_bf9e6aa5d0fa15d4a0980d3fbb0d4ac3
#
_entry.id   bf9e6aa5d0fa15d4a0980d3fbb0d4ac3
#
_cell.length_a   1.000
_cell.length_b   1.000
_cell.length_c   1.000
_cell.angle_alpha   90.00
_cell.angle_beta   90.00
_cell.angle_gamma   90.00
#
_symmetry.space_group_name_H-M   'P 1'
#
loop_
_entity.id
_entity.type
_entity.pdbx_description
1 polymer ?
#
loop_
_entity_poly.entity_id
_entity_poly.type
_entity_poly.pdbx_seq_one_letter_code
_entity_poly.pdbx_strand_id
1 'polypeptide(L)'
;MYRILVVDDEDAVRTAVRRRIEREGFEADEAENESQAEKKINSAEPPYDVVVTDMVMDSEASGATVLKAAVSRDIFTEVIVLTAYGNVANAVECMKLGAFDYVEKNIPGVDVYDLLVLKIEQAVQRRRSSIGTMRRADRILKSISEDDD
;
A
#
# COMPACT_ATOMS: atom_id res chain seq x y z
N MET A 1 16.09 1.42 1.98
CA MET A 1 15.04 1.27 3.03
C MET A 1 13.69 1.50 2.41
N TYR A 2 12.74 0.62 2.67
CA TYR A 2 11.39 0.76 2.12
C TYR A 2 10.59 1.80 2.86
N ARG A 3 9.76 2.55 2.12
CA ARG A 3 8.93 3.64 2.64
C ARG A 3 7.45 3.26 2.57
N ILE A 4 6.77 3.44 3.68
CA ILE A 4 5.37 3.06 3.83
C ILE A 4 4.57 4.27 4.29
N LEU A 5 3.43 4.51 3.65
CA LEU A 5 2.48 5.53 4.09
C LEU A 5 1.35 4.84 4.87
N VAL A 6 1.08 5.33 6.06
CA VAL A 6 -0.03 4.85 6.91
C VAL A 6 -1.13 5.89 6.90
N VAL A 7 -2.30 5.50 6.44
CA VAL A 7 -3.47 6.38 6.32
C VAL A 7 -4.59 5.87 7.22
N ASP A 8 -4.91 6.61 8.26
CA ASP A 8 -5.99 6.28 9.20
C ASP A 8 -6.43 7.55 9.90
N ASP A 9 -7.73 7.75 10.08
CA ASP A 9 -8.28 8.91 10.76
C ASP A 9 -8.27 8.78 12.28
N GLU A 10 -8.04 7.59 12.82
CA GLU A 10 -7.88 7.35 14.23
C GLU A 10 -6.42 7.52 14.65
N ASP A 11 -6.11 8.58 15.40
CA ASP A 11 -4.75 8.92 15.80
C ASP A 11 -4.03 7.79 16.53
N ALA A 12 -4.73 7.13 17.46
CA ALA A 12 -4.15 6.04 18.25
C ALA A 12 -3.77 4.83 17.35
N VAL A 13 -4.63 4.46 16.43
CA VAL A 13 -4.38 3.34 15.50
C VAL A 13 -3.23 3.70 14.56
N ARG A 14 -3.29 4.89 13.96
CA ARG A 14 -2.25 5.36 13.03
C ARG A 14 -0.87 5.39 13.69
N THR A 15 -0.78 5.92 14.90
CA THR A 15 0.46 5.98 15.67
C THR A 15 0.98 4.58 16.00
N ALA A 16 0.11 3.68 16.44
CA ALA A 16 0.50 2.30 16.77
C ALA A 16 1.02 1.54 15.56
N VAL A 17 0.36 1.68 14.42
CA VAL A 17 0.79 1.06 13.16
C VAL A 17 2.14 1.63 12.72
N ARG A 18 2.29 2.96 12.72
CA ARG A 18 3.55 3.61 12.35
C ARG A 18 4.71 3.12 13.21
N ARG A 19 4.53 3.12 14.52
CA ARG A 19 5.59 2.66 15.45
C ARG A 19 5.99 1.21 15.21
N ARG A 20 5.02 0.34 14.94
CA ARG A 20 5.30 -1.06 14.64
C ARG A 20 6.09 -1.20 13.35
N ILE A 21 5.72 -0.47 12.31
CA ILE A 21 6.40 -0.48 11.01
C ILE A 21 7.84 -0.01 11.16
N GLU A 22 8.05 1.09 11.87
CA GLU A 22 9.41 1.62 12.14
C GLU A 22 10.26 0.61 12.90
N ARG A 23 9.68 -0.07 13.87
CA ARG A 23 10.38 -1.08 14.67
C ARG A 23 10.81 -2.27 13.83
N GLU A 24 10.10 -2.57 12.75
CA GLU A 24 10.47 -3.64 11.81
C GLU A 24 11.53 -3.20 10.78
N GLY A 25 11.99 -1.96 10.85
CA GLY A 25 13.06 -1.46 9.99
C GLY A 25 12.61 -0.71 8.74
N PHE A 26 11.32 -0.37 8.63
CA PHE A 26 10.80 0.42 7.51
C PHE A 26 10.74 1.91 7.88
N GLU A 27 10.76 2.78 6.87
CA GLU A 27 10.39 4.18 7.05
C GLU A 27 8.88 4.31 6.95
N ALA A 28 8.28 5.10 7.83
CA ALA A 28 6.84 5.29 7.84
C ALA A 28 6.47 6.78 7.86
N ASP A 29 5.59 7.18 6.95
CA ASP A 29 4.92 8.47 6.95
C ASP A 29 3.46 8.27 7.33
N GLU A 30 2.79 9.33 7.76
CA GLU A 30 1.40 9.31 8.19
C GLU A 30 0.53 10.26 7.38
N ALA A 31 -0.74 9.90 7.21
CA ALA A 31 -1.79 10.77 6.74
C ALA A 31 -3.07 10.50 7.53
N GLU A 32 -3.79 11.54 7.92
CA GLU A 32 -4.98 11.38 8.77
C GLU A 32 -6.29 11.37 7.99
N ASN A 33 -6.25 11.64 6.69
CA ASN A 33 -7.43 11.63 5.84
C ASN A 33 -7.05 11.46 4.37
N GLU A 34 -8.07 11.33 3.53
CA GLU A 34 -7.95 11.16 2.08
C GLU A 34 -7.12 12.26 1.42
N SER A 35 -7.42 13.52 1.75
CA SER A 35 -6.76 14.68 1.16
C SER A 35 -5.27 14.72 1.47
N GLN A 36 -4.89 14.47 2.71
CA GLN A 36 -3.48 14.39 3.10
C GLN A 36 -2.78 13.22 2.42
N ALA A 37 -3.45 12.06 2.33
CA ALA A 37 -2.91 10.89 1.67
C ALA A 37 -2.60 11.18 0.20
N GLU A 38 -3.54 11.77 -0.53
CA GLU A 38 -3.36 12.13 -1.94
C GLU A 38 -2.19 13.09 -2.13
N LYS A 39 -2.08 14.12 -1.29
CA LYS A 39 -0.99 15.08 -1.36
C LYS A 39 0.37 14.41 -1.14
N LYS A 40 0.47 13.55 -0.13
CA LYS A 40 1.73 12.84 0.17
C LYS A 40 2.10 11.86 -0.92
N ILE A 41 1.13 11.12 -1.44
CA ILE A 41 1.36 10.17 -2.53
C ILE A 41 1.86 10.90 -3.78
N ASN A 42 1.21 12.00 -4.16
CA ASN A 42 1.55 12.75 -5.35
C ASN A 42 2.90 13.46 -5.25
N SER A 43 3.32 13.86 -4.06
CA SER A 43 4.58 14.58 -3.84
C SER A 43 5.75 13.68 -3.43
N ALA A 44 5.51 12.41 -3.14
CA ALA A 44 6.57 11.50 -2.69
C ALA A 44 7.59 11.24 -3.82
N GLU A 45 8.87 11.44 -3.50
CA GLU A 45 9.96 11.19 -4.44
C GLU A 45 11.11 10.49 -3.69
N PRO A 46 11.37 9.24 -3.94
CA PRO A 46 10.63 8.32 -4.82
C PRO A 46 9.22 7.99 -4.29
N PRO A 47 8.36 7.35 -5.11
CA PRO A 47 7.05 6.91 -4.66
C PRO A 47 7.12 5.94 -3.48
N TYR A 48 6.05 5.88 -2.69
CA TYR A 48 5.96 4.90 -1.60
C TYR A 48 5.99 3.48 -2.15
N ASP A 49 6.64 2.60 -1.41
CA ASP A 49 6.67 1.18 -1.74
C ASP A 49 5.34 0.50 -1.40
N VAL A 50 4.78 0.85 -0.24
CA VAL A 50 3.52 0.31 0.26
C VAL A 50 2.70 1.45 0.86
N VAL A 51 1.39 1.39 0.66
CA VAL A 51 0.42 2.27 1.32
C VAL A 51 -0.52 1.38 2.13
N VAL A 52 -0.61 1.63 3.43
CA VAL A 52 -1.57 0.98 4.32
C VAL A 52 -2.67 2.00 4.59
N THR A 53 -3.89 1.71 4.16
CA THR A 53 -4.99 2.67 4.31
C THR A 53 -6.21 2.05 4.98
N ASP A 54 -6.85 2.83 5.85
CA ASP A 54 -8.18 2.50 6.34
C ASP A 54 -9.17 2.53 5.15
N MET A 55 -10.17 1.66 5.21
CA MET A 55 -11.21 1.57 4.20
C MET A 55 -12.15 2.77 4.26
N VAL A 56 -12.58 3.15 5.45
CA VAL A 56 -13.59 4.18 5.68
C VAL A 56 -13.00 5.28 6.55
N MET A 57 -12.95 6.49 6.02
CA MET A 57 -12.51 7.69 6.74
C MET A 57 -13.54 8.81 6.52
N ASP A 58 -13.31 9.68 5.53
CA ASP A 58 -14.26 10.74 5.20
C ASP A 58 -15.52 10.20 4.51
N SER A 59 -15.38 9.08 3.81
CA SER A 59 -16.49 8.38 3.13
C SER A 59 -16.21 6.87 3.09
N GLU A 60 -17.21 6.11 2.68
CA GLU A 60 -17.06 4.66 2.46
C GLU A 60 -16.11 4.35 1.30
N ALA A 61 -15.86 5.31 0.43
CA ALA A 61 -14.96 5.17 -0.72
C ALA A 61 -13.52 5.61 -0.44
N SER A 62 -13.19 6.04 0.79
CA SER A 62 -11.86 6.60 1.12
C SER A 62 -10.72 5.66 0.76
N GLY A 63 -10.83 4.38 1.11
CA GLY A 63 -9.81 3.38 0.79
C GLY A 63 -9.60 3.21 -0.71
N ALA A 64 -10.69 3.20 -1.49
CA ALA A 64 -10.62 3.11 -2.94
C ALA A 64 -9.98 4.36 -3.56
N THR A 65 -10.28 5.54 -3.03
CA THR A 65 -9.68 6.80 -3.50
C THR A 65 -8.18 6.84 -3.26
N VAL A 66 -7.74 6.43 -2.07
CA VAL A 66 -6.31 6.33 -1.74
C VAL A 66 -5.61 5.31 -2.65
N LEU A 67 -6.23 4.16 -2.88
CA LEU A 67 -5.72 3.13 -3.78
C LEU A 67 -5.51 3.68 -5.19
N LYS A 68 -6.49 4.37 -5.74
CA LYS A 68 -6.40 4.96 -7.07
C LYS A 68 -5.27 5.99 -7.16
N ALA A 69 -5.11 6.82 -6.15
CA ALA A 69 -4.02 7.79 -6.08
C ALA A 69 -2.65 7.09 -6.07
N ALA A 70 -2.51 6.04 -5.28
CA ALA A 70 -1.27 5.29 -5.17
C ALA A 70 -0.87 4.64 -6.50
N VAL A 71 -1.78 3.92 -7.14
CA VAL A 71 -1.49 3.24 -8.41
C VAL A 71 -1.33 4.21 -9.58
N SER A 72 -1.97 5.37 -9.51
CA SER A 72 -1.77 6.44 -10.52
C SER A 72 -0.39 7.07 -10.43
N ARG A 73 0.16 7.17 -9.23
CA ARG A 73 1.51 7.68 -9.01
C ARG A 73 2.58 6.68 -9.43
N ASP A 74 2.39 5.40 -9.08
CA ASP A 74 3.30 4.30 -9.42
C ASP A 74 2.50 3.00 -9.40
N ILE A 75 2.42 2.33 -10.55
CA ILE A 75 1.65 1.08 -10.70
C ILE A 75 2.21 -0.06 -9.85
N PHE A 76 3.45 0.04 -9.39
CA PHE A 76 4.10 -0.97 -8.55
C PHE A 76 3.97 -0.69 -7.06
N THR A 77 3.39 0.45 -6.67
CA THR A 77 3.06 0.69 -5.26
C THR A 77 1.99 -0.29 -4.84
N GLU A 78 2.27 -1.05 -3.78
CA GLU A 78 1.33 -2.02 -3.26
C GLU A 78 0.45 -1.38 -2.18
N VAL A 79 -0.84 -1.67 -2.20
CA VAL A 79 -1.80 -1.10 -1.25
C VAL A 79 -2.42 -2.19 -0.41
N ILE A 80 -2.36 -2.03 0.91
CA ILE A 80 -3.02 -2.92 1.88
C ILE A 80 -4.14 -2.12 2.54
N VAL A 81 -5.34 -2.68 2.54
CA VAL A 81 -6.52 -2.01 3.10
C VAL A 81 -6.82 -2.57 4.47
N LEU A 82 -6.96 -1.69 5.47
CA LEU A 82 -7.45 -2.03 6.79
C LEU A 82 -8.96 -1.87 6.80
N THR A 83 -9.68 -2.88 7.26
CA THR A 83 -11.13 -2.86 7.25
C THR A 83 -11.68 -3.25 8.63
N ALA A 84 -12.79 -2.63 9.05
CA ALA A 84 -13.50 -3.04 10.24
C ALA A 84 -14.17 -4.39 10.02
N TYR A 85 -14.41 -5.12 11.11
CA TYR A 85 -15.13 -6.39 11.06
C TYR A 85 -16.49 -6.22 10.36
N GLY A 86 -16.78 -7.11 9.43
CA GLY A 86 -18.05 -7.09 8.69
C GLY A 86 -18.03 -6.24 7.41
N ASN A 87 -16.93 -5.53 7.10
CA ASN A 87 -16.85 -4.66 5.92
C ASN A 87 -16.14 -5.34 4.73
N VAL A 88 -16.32 -6.65 4.60
CA VAL A 88 -15.61 -7.48 3.61
C VAL A 88 -16.01 -7.15 2.18
N ALA A 89 -17.28 -6.77 1.93
CA ALA A 89 -17.74 -6.42 0.59
C ALA A 89 -16.96 -5.26 0.00
N ASN A 90 -16.68 -4.21 0.78
CA ASN A 90 -15.88 -3.07 0.34
C ASN A 90 -14.40 -3.45 0.14
N ALA A 91 -13.88 -4.34 0.99
CA ALA A 91 -12.52 -4.87 0.82
C ALA A 91 -12.39 -5.64 -0.50
N VAL A 92 -13.37 -6.45 -0.87
CA VAL A 92 -13.39 -7.19 -2.14
C VAL A 92 -13.37 -6.21 -3.33
N GLU A 93 -14.11 -5.09 -3.24
CA GLU A 93 -14.07 -4.06 -4.30
C GLU A 93 -12.65 -3.47 -4.44
N CYS A 94 -11.96 -3.21 -3.34
CA CYS A 94 -10.57 -2.75 -3.38
C CYS A 94 -9.64 -3.79 -4.02
N MET A 95 -9.85 -5.08 -3.75
CA MET A 95 -9.08 -6.14 -4.41
C MET A 95 -9.28 -6.13 -5.92
N LYS A 96 -10.52 -5.92 -6.39
CA LYS A 96 -10.81 -5.80 -7.83
C LYS A 96 -10.14 -4.58 -8.46
N LEU A 97 -9.92 -3.52 -7.69
CA LEU A 97 -9.22 -2.30 -8.14
C LEU A 97 -7.70 -2.42 -8.08
N GLY A 98 -7.17 -3.53 -7.61
CA GLY A 98 -5.75 -3.80 -7.61
C GLY A 98 -5.04 -3.71 -6.26
N ALA A 99 -5.75 -3.65 -5.14
CA ALA A 99 -5.13 -3.72 -3.82
C ALA A 99 -4.38 -5.06 -3.68
N PHE A 100 -3.26 -5.02 -2.96
CA PHE A 100 -2.49 -6.24 -2.68
C PHE A 100 -3.27 -7.19 -1.79
N ASP A 101 -3.82 -6.68 -0.70
CA ASP A 101 -4.62 -7.47 0.24
C ASP A 101 -5.42 -6.54 1.16
N TYR A 102 -6.26 -7.15 1.98
CA TYR A 102 -6.92 -6.44 3.07
C TYR A 102 -6.67 -7.16 4.39
N VAL A 103 -6.76 -6.43 5.49
CA VAL A 103 -6.60 -6.95 6.84
C VAL A 103 -7.75 -6.44 7.69
N GLU A 104 -8.47 -7.35 8.34
CA GLU A 104 -9.52 -6.97 9.30
C GLU A 104 -8.90 -6.54 10.62
N LYS A 105 -9.33 -5.38 11.13
CA LYS A 105 -8.77 -4.77 12.34
C LYS A 105 -9.04 -5.56 13.62
N ASN A 106 -10.17 -6.25 13.70
CA ASN A 106 -10.68 -6.84 14.94
C ASN A 106 -11.05 -8.32 14.76
N ILE A 107 -10.07 -9.18 14.48
CA ILE A 107 -10.28 -10.62 14.45
C ILE A 107 -9.95 -11.18 15.82
N PRO A 108 -10.91 -11.82 16.52
CA PRO A 108 -10.62 -12.43 17.84
C PRO A 108 -9.47 -13.44 17.77
N GLY A 109 -8.52 -13.33 18.70
CA GLY A 109 -7.38 -14.25 18.79
C GLY A 109 -6.26 -13.99 17.77
N VAL A 110 -6.35 -12.96 16.95
CA VAL A 110 -5.32 -12.58 15.97
C VAL A 110 -4.72 -11.23 16.34
N ASP A 111 -3.39 -11.17 16.39
CA ASP A 111 -2.69 -9.90 16.51
C ASP A 111 -2.64 -9.24 15.14
N VAL A 112 -3.42 -8.17 14.95
CA VAL A 112 -3.53 -7.47 13.67
C VAL A 112 -2.20 -6.87 13.24
N TYR A 113 -1.37 -6.45 14.19
CA TYR A 113 -0.07 -5.84 13.87
C TYR A 113 0.90 -6.87 13.30
N ASP A 114 0.93 -8.08 13.88
CA ASP A 114 1.74 -9.17 13.33
C ASP A 114 1.28 -9.55 11.92
N LEU A 115 -0.02 -9.65 11.72
CA LEU A 115 -0.58 -9.96 10.40
C LEU A 115 -0.27 -8.85 9.40
N LEU A 116 -0.39 -7.59 9.80
CA LEU A 116 -0.09 -6.45 8.94
C LEU A 116 1.39 -6.44 8.53
N VAL A 117 2.32 -6.68 9.45
CA VAL A 117 3.75 -6.78 9.14
C VAL A 117 4.01 -7.88 8.11
N LEU A 118 3.41 -9.04 8.30
CA LEU A 118 3.54 -10.14 7.33
C LEU A 118 3.06 -9.71 5.94
N LYS A 119 1.92 -9.04 5.86
CA LYS A 119 1.37 -8.56 4.58
C LYS A 119 2.27 -7.48 3.94
N ILE A 120 2.84 -6.60 4.74
CA ILE A 120 3.78 -5.58 4.26
C ILE A 120 5.02 -6.25 3.67
N GLU A 121 5.58 -7.23 4.34
CA GLU A 121 6.74 -7.97 3.84
C GLU A 121 6.45 -8.66 2.51
N GLN A 122 5.28 -9.28 2.39
CA GLN A 122 4.84 -9.90 1.14
C GLN A 122 4.63 -8.87 0.03
N ALA A 123 4.06 -7.72 0.35
CA ALA A 123 3.83 -6.63 -0.60
C ALA A 123 5.16 -6.06 -1.12
N VAL A 124 6.13 -5.87 -0.24
CA VAL A 124 7.48 -5.41 -0.61
C VAL A 124 8.14 -6.40 -1.56
N GLN A 125 8.02 -7.69 -1.29
CA GLN A 125 8.58 -8.72 -2.16
C GLN A 125 7.92 -8.71 -3.56
N ARG A 126 6.62 -8.55 -3.62
CA ARG A 126 5.90 -8.45 -4.88
C ARG A 126 6.32 -7.22 -5.68
N ARG A 127 6.47 -6.07 -5.03
CA ARG A 127 6.96 -4.85 -5.67
C ARG A 127 8.34 -5.06 -6.29
N ARG A 128 9.27 -5.62 -5.54
CA ARG A 128 10.63 -5.92 -6.03
C ARG A 128 10.61 -6.84 -7.23
N SER A 129 9.80 -7.89 -7.16
CA SER A 129 9.66 -8.87 -8.24
C SER A 129 9.08 -8.23 -9.50
N SER A 130 8.05 -7.40 -9.37
CA SER A 130 7.40 -6.71 -10.49
C SER A 130 8.35 -5.73 -11.17
N ILE A 131 9.08 -4.93 -10.40
CA ILE A 131 10.06 -3.98 -10.92
C ILE A 131 11.21 -4.73 -11.60
N GLY A 132 11.70 -5.80 -11.02
CA GLY A 132 12.75 -6.64 -11.61
C GLY A 132 12.34 -7.24 -12.94
N THR A 133 11.12 -7.75 -13.03
CA THR A 133 10.56 -8.31 -14.27
C THR A 133 10.47 -7.24 -15.35
N MET A 134 10.01 -6.04 -15.01
CA MET A 134 9.89 -4.93 -15.95
C MET A 134 11.26 -4.50 -16.48
N ARG A 135 12.26 -4.38 -15.62
CA ARG A 135 13.64 -4.03 -16.02
C ARG A 135 14.22 -5.07 -16.97
N ARG A 136 13.95 -6.34 -16.71
CA ARG A 136 14.39 -7.43 -17.58
C ARG A 136 13.73 -7.34 -18.97
N ALA A 137 12.43 -7.10 -19.00
CA ALA A 137 11.69 -6.93 -20.25
C ALA A 137 12.23 -5.75 -21.05
N ASP A 138 12.51 -4.62 -20.41
CA ASP A 138 13.10 -3.45 -21.05
C ASP A 138 14.46 -3.77 -21.69
N ARG A 139 15.32 -4.50 -20.99
CA ARG A 139 16.62 -4.89 -21.54
C ARG A 139 16.49 -5.77 -22.77
N ILE A 140 15.55 -6.73 -22.73
CA ILE A 140 15.29 -7.62 -23.86
C ILE A 140 14.77 -6.84 -25.05
N LEU A 141 13.80 -5.93 -24.85
CA LEU A 141 13.23 -5.11 -25.93
C LEU A 141 14.26 -4.17 -26.55
N LYS A 142 15.12 -3.57 -25.74
CA LYS A 142 16.22 -2.71 -26.25
C LYS A 142 17.22 -3.53 -27.07
N SER A 143 17.56 -4.73 -26.61
CA SER A 143 18.46 -5.62 -27.35
C SER A 143 17.90 -6.00 -28.72
N ILE A 144 16.62 -6.31 -28.79
CA ILE A 144 15.94 -6.63 -30.07
C ILE A 144 15.92 -5.40 -30.99
N SER A 145 15.65 -4.20 -30.46
CA SER A 145 15.63 -2.96 -31.24
C SER A 145 17.00 -2.61 -31.80
N GLU A 146 18.08 -2.85 -31.05
CA GLU A 146 19.45 -2.62 -31.50
C GLU A 146 19.87 -3.59 -32.61
N ASP A 147 19.40 -4.84 -32.55
CA ASP A 147 19.71 -5.85 -33.56
C ASP A 147 19.01 -5.60 -34.90
N ASP A 148 17.92 -4.83 -34.91
CA ASP A 148 17.17 -4.48 -36.11
C ASP A 148 17.79 -3.29 -36.91
N ASP A 149 18.75 -2.61 -36.32
CA ASP A 149 19.50 -1.54 -36.96
C ASP A 149 20.76 -2.07 -37.64
#